data_1000e58a293bb8f394537d207ea8c85f
#
_entry.id   1000e58a293bb8f394537d207ea8c85f
#
_cell.length_a   1.000
_cell.length_b   1.000
_cell.length_c   1.000
_cell.angle_alpha   90.00
_cell.angle_beta   90.00
_cell.angle_gamma   90.00
#
_symmetry.space_group_name_H-M   'P 1'
#
loop_
_entity.id
_entity.type
_entity.pdbx_description
1 polymer ?
#
loop_
_entity_poly.entity_id
_entity_poly.type
_entity_poly.pdbx_seq_one_letter_code
_entity_poly.pdbx_strand_id
1 'polypeptide(L)'
;SQIDIHTKFGGVVPEIASRRHLENINNVIEQALDEAGVTMDEVDLIGVTYGPGLVGALLVGVATAKAMAWARGIPLVGVNHMHGHIASNYLEYKELEPPFIGLVVSGGHTNIIKVDDYNECKILGATRDDAAGEAMDKVARVVGLGYPGGPKIDKAAREGDRDAIKFKRVYLNDGSYDFS
;
A
#
# COMPACT_ATOMS: atom_id res chain seq x y z
N SER A 1 -0.26 -10.34 -10.91
CA SER A 1 0.94 -9.64 -10.38
C SER A 1 1.72 -8.98 -11.50
N GLN A 2 2.36 -7.84 -11.21
CA GLN A 2 3.22 -7.10 -12.14
C GLN A 2 4.70 -7.18 -11.77
N ILE A 3 5.07 -7.98 -10.77
CA ILE A 3 6.44 -8.07 -10.23
C ILE A 3 7.44 -8.43 -11.32
N ASP A 4 7.16 -9.44 -12.15
CA ASP A 4 8.06 -9.91 -13.20
C ASP A 4 8.39 -8.85 -14.25
N ILE A 5 7.44 -7.96 -14.53
CA ILE A 5 7.62 -6.85 -15.48
C ILE A 5 8.54 -5.80 -14.84
N HIS A 6 8.23 -5.39 -13.62
CA HIS A 6 8.96 -4.33 -12.92
C HIS A 6 10.37 -4.77 -12.49
N THR A 7 10.58 -6.07 -12.26
CA THR A 7 11.90 -6.63 -11.96
C THR A 7 12.92 -6.33 -13.07
N LYS A 8 12.48 -6.33 -14.35
CA LYS A 8 13.34 -5.99 -15.50
C LYS A 8 13.87 -4.56 -15.47
N PHE A 9 13.15 -3.67 -14.78
CA PHE A 9 13.51 -2.25 -14.63
C PHE A 9 14.12 -1.93 -13.26
N GLY A 10 14.25 -2.93 -12.40
CA GLY A 10 14.77 -2.77 -11.04
C GLY A 10 13.84 -2.00 -10.08
N GLY A 11 12.55 -1.93 -10.40
CA GLY A 11 11.54 -1.25 -9.59
C GLY A 11 10.32 -0.85 -10.41
N VAL A 12 9.33 -0.24 -9.76
CA VAL A 12 8.06 0.14 -10.40
C VAL A 12 8.28 1.30 -11.39
N VAL A 13 7.79 1.12 -12.63
CA VAL A 13 7.70 2.16 -13.65
C VAL A 13 6.24 2.60 -13.75
N PRO A 14 5.90 3.85 -13.36
CA PRO A 14 4.51 4.31 -13.22
C PRO A 14 3.65 4.16 -14.48
N GLU A 15 4.20 4.49 -15.63
CA GLU A 15 3.48 4.38 -16.91
C GLU A 15 3.18 2.92 -17.27
N ILE A 16 4.15 2.03 -17.10
CA ILE A 16 3.97 0.61 -17.36
C ILE A 16 2.92 0.04 -16.40
N ALA A 17 2.98 0.41 -15.12
CA ALA A 17 2.00 -0.01 -14.13
C ALA A 17 0.59 0.39 -14.53
N SER A 18 0.38 1.65 -14.94
CA SER A 18 -0.93 2.17 -15.37
C SER A 18 -1.49 1.41 -16.57
N ARG A 19 -0.68 1.18 -17.60
CA ARG A 19 -1.08 0.43 -18.79
C ARG A 19 -1.48 -1.01 -18.45
N ARG A 20 -0.73 -1.66 -17.57
CA ARG A 20 -1.05 -3.03 -17.12
C ARG A 20 -2.32 -3.09 -16.27
N HIS A 21 -2.57 -2.08 -15.45
CA HIS A 21 -3.85 -1.99 -14.75
C HIS A 21 -5.02 -1.85 -15.73
N LEU A 22 -4.88 -0.99 -16.75
CA LEU A 22 -5.92 -0.80 -17.76
C LEU A 22 -6.22 -2.11 -18.54
N GLU A 23 -5.19 -2.87 -18.89
CA GLU A 23 -5.34 -4.14 -19.61
C GLU A 23 -6.03 -5.22 -18.76
N ASN A 24 -5.84 -5.20 -17.45
CA ASN A 24 -6.26 -6.31 -16.59
C ASN A 24 -7.49 -6.03 -15.72
N ILE A 25 -7.93 -4.77 -15.59
CA ILE A 25 -8.92 -4.40 -14.58
C ILE A 25 -10.25 -5.15 -14.75
N ASN A 26 -10.72 -5.33 -15.97
CA ASN A 26 -11.96 -6.04 -16.23
C ASN A 26 -11.85 -7.52 -15.83
N ASN A 27 -10.78 -8.18 -16.24
CA ASN A 27 -10.55 -9.59 -15.89
C ASN A 27 -10.46 -9.79 -14.36
N VAL A 28 -9.84 -8.84 -13.65
CA VAL A 28 -9.74 -8.90 -12.19
C VAL A 28 -11.11 -8.71 -11.54
N ILE A 29 -11.94 -7.81 -12.07
CA ILE A 29 -13.30 -7.60 -11.55
C ILE A 29 -14.16 -8.85 -11.81
N GLU A 30 -14.14 -9.40 -13.03
CA GLU A 30 -14.86 -10.62 -13.37
C GLU A 30 -14.44 -11.79 -12.47
N GLN A 31 -13.13 -12.01 -12.31
CA GLN A 31 -12.62 -13.05 -11.42
C GLN A 31 -13.08 -12.85 -9.97
N ALA A 32 -13.07 -11.61 -9.46
CA ALA A 32 -13.49 -11.32 -8.10
C ALA A 32 -14.99 -11.61 -7.87
N LEU A 33 -15.84 -11.31 -8.86
CA LEU A 33 -17.27 -11.62 -8.80
C LEU A 33 -17.50 -13.14 -8.86
N ASP A 34 -16.79 -13.83 -9.76
CA ASP A 34 -16.87 -15.29 -9.90
C ASP A 34 -16.43 -16.01 -8.62
N GLU A 35 -15.30 -15.60 -8.01
CA GLU A 35 -14.79 -16.16 -6.75
C GLU A 35 -15.74 -15.89 -5.58
N ALA A 36 -16.41 -14.74 -5.57
CA ALA A 36 -17.41 -14.41 -4.56
C ALA A 36 -18.76 -15.13 -4.80
N GLY A 37 -18.99 -15.69 -6.00
CA GLY A 37 -20.24 -16.30 -6.39
C GLY A 37 -21.40 -15.31 -6.53
N VAL A 38 -21.09 -14.06 -6.86
CA VAL A 38 -22.08 -12.97 -7.00
C VAL A 38 -21.98 -12.32 -8.38
N THR A 39 -23.07 -11.68 -8.78
CA THR A 39 -23.15 -10.87 -10.01
C THR A 39 -23.04 -9.38 -9.68
N MET A 40 -22.77 -8.56 -10.69
CA MET A 40 -22.75 -7.09 -10.52
C MET A 40 -24.11 -6.52 -10.08
N ASP A 41 -25.20 -7.23 -10.29
CA ASP A 41 -26.55 -6.82 -9.90
C ASP A 41 -26.79 -6.98 -8.37
N GLU A 42 -25.94 -7.75 -7.71
CA GLU A 42 -25.97 -7.97 -6.25
C GLU A 42 -24.99 -7.05 -5.50
N VAL A 43 -24.31 -6.14 -6.22
CA VAL A 43 -23.39 -5.17 -5.62
C VAL A 43 -24.12 -3.88 -5.29
N ASP A 44 -24.18 -3.52 -4.00
CA ASP A 44 -24.89 -2.35 -3.49
C ASP A 44 -24.02 -1.10 -3.37
N LEU A 45 -22.70 -1.27 -3.34
CA LEU A 45 -21.74 -0.20 -3.09
C LEU A 45 -20.39 -0.51 -3.76
N ILE A 46 -19.77 0.49 -4.37
CA ILE A 46 -18.40 0.40 -4.85
C ILE A 46 -17.49 1.30 -4.02
N GLY A 47 -16.45 0.70 -3.41
CA GLY A 47 -15.34 1.43 -2.80
C GLY A 47 -14.16 1.51 -3.77
N VAL A 48 -13.53 2.68 -3.90
CA VAL A 48 -12.33 2.83 -4.73
C VAL A 48 -11.27 3.68 -4.05
N THR A 49 -10.03 3.22 -4.10
CA THR A 49 -8.89 4.00 -3.63
C THR A 49 -8.64 5.20 -4.56
N TYR A 50 -8.70 6.42 -3.99
CA TYR A 50 -8.43 7.66 -4.74
C TYR A 50 -7.05 8.24 -4.46
N GLY A 51 -6.36 7.77 -3.44
CA GLY A 51 -5.04 8.26 -3.02
C GLY A 51 -4.66 7.83 -1.60
N PRO A 52 -3.39 8.03 -1.21
CA PRO A 52 -2.25 8.32 -2.07
C PRO A 52 -1.83 7.12 -2.94
N GLY A 53 -1.04 7.42 -4.00
CA GLY A 53 -0.52 6.41 -4.93
C GLY A 53 -0.12 7.00 -6.28
N LEU A 54 0.30 6.15 -7.20
CA LEU A 54 0.67 6.55 -8.56
C LEU A 54 -0.57 7.04 -9.31
N VAL A 55 -0.57 8.31 -9.71
CA VAL A 55 -1.73 9.00 -10.31
C VAL A 55 -2.33 8.22 -11.48
N GLY A 56 -1.50 7.75 -12.43
CA GLY A 56 -1.98 6.99 -13.57
C GLY A 56 -2.67 5.68 -13.20
N ALA A 57 -2.14 4.96 -12.21
CA ALA A 57 -2.75 3.72 -11.70
C ALA A 57 -4.07 4.00 -10.96
N LEU A 58 -4.10 5.04 -10.12
CA LEU A 58 -5.30 5.48 -9.41
C LEU A 58 -6.41 5.89 -10.38
N LEU A 59 -6.07 6.63 -11.46
CA LEU A 59 -7.03 7.05 -12.47
C LEU A 59 -7.72 5.87 -13.15
N VAL A 60 -7.01 4.79 -13.43
CA VAL A 60 -7.62 3.57 -14.00
C VAL A 60 -8.71 3.03 -13.07
N GLY A 61 -8.39 2.84 -11.78
CA GLY A 61 -9.34 2.35 -10.79
C GLY A 61 -10.54 3.30 -10.61
N VAL A 62 -10.27 4.58 -10.40
CA VAL A 62 -11.30 5.60 -10.16
C VAL A 62 -12.23 5.77 -11.36
N ALA A 63 -11.70 5.80 -12.60
CA ALA A 63 -12.51 5.92 -13.79
C ALA A 63 -13.41 4.70 -13.99
N THR A 64 -12.85 3.49 -13.81
CA THR A 64 -13.62 2.25 -13.91
C THR A 64 -14.73 2.18 -12.85
N ALA A 65 -14.39 2.44 -11.59
CA ALA A 65 -15.37 2.43 -10.50
C ALA A 65 -16.50 3.45 -10.70
N LYS A 66 -16.16 4.66 -11.17
CA LYS A 66 -17.16 5.69 -11.52
C LYS A 66 -18.10 5.22 -12.65
N ALA A 67 -17.53 4.64 -13.70
CA ALA A 67 -18.32 4.15 -14.82
C ALA A 67 -19.28 3.03 -14.37
N MET A 68 -18.79 2.07 -13.58
CA MET A 68 -19.60 0.97 -13.05
C MET A 68 -20.70 1.48 -12.12
N ALA A 69 -20.37 2.34 -11.15
CA ALA A 69 -21.34 2.90 -10.22
C ALA A 69 -22.43 3.70 -10.94
N TRP A 70 -22.03 4.52 -11.92
CA TRP A 70 -22.99 5.29 -12.73
C TRP A 70 -23.88 4.41 -13.58
N ALA A 71 -23.32 3.41 -14.27
CA ALA A 71 -24.09 2.51 -15.13
C ALA A 71 -25.10 1.65 -14.37
N ARG A 72 -24.83 1.36 -13.10
CA ARG A 72 -25.71 0.56 -12.21
C ARG A 72 -26.58 1.39 -11.28
N GLY A 73 -26.36 2.69 -11.18
CA GLY A 73 -27.07 3.57 -10.26
C GLY A 73 -26.78 3.28 -8.79
N ILE A 74 -25.60 2.75 -8.46
CA ILE A 74 -25.19 2.39 -7.09
C ILE A 74 -24.22 3.42 -6.51
N PRO A 75 -24.13 3.56 -5.18
CA PRO A 75 -23.22 4.49 -4.53
C PRO A 75 -21.75 4.19 -4.81
N LEU A 76 -20.93 5.24 -4.86
CA LEU A 76 -19.48 5.17 -4.95
C LEU A 76 -18.83 5.87 -3.77
N VAL A 77 -17.92 5.20 -3.08
CA VAL A 77 -17.16 5.76 -1.95
C VAL A 77 -15.67 5.81 -2.28
N GLY A 78 -15.08 7.00 -2.13
CA GLY A 78 -13.64 7.17 -2.22
C GLY A 78 -12.96 6.72 -0.92
N VAL A 79 -11.95 5.85 -1.03
CA VAL A 79 -11.19 5.32 0.11
C VAL A 79 -9.77 5.84 0.07
N ASN A 80 -9.27 6.34 1.21
CA ASN A 80 -7.87 6.66 1.38
C ASN A 80 -7.06 5.36 1.57
N HIS A 81 -5.98 5.19 0.80
CA HIS A 81 -5.15 3.98 0.83
C HIS A 81 -4.58 3.69 2.23
N MET A 82 -4.17 4.72 2.96
CA MET A 82 -3.63 4.57 4.32
C MET A 82 -4.71 4.12 5.31
N HIS A 83 -5.93 4.65 5.17
CA HIS A 83 -7.08 4.17 5.94
C HIS A 83 -7.41 2.71 5.61
N GLY A 84 -7.25 2.30 4.35
CA GLY A 84 -7.40 0.91 3.95
C GLY A 84 -6.41 -0.02 4.66
N HIS A 85 -5.15 0.39 4.82
CA HIS A 85 -4.16 -0.38 5.60
C HIS A 85 -4.54 -0.49 7.08
N ILE A 86 -5.07 0.57 7.69
CA ILE A 86 -5.57 0.52 9.06
C ILE A 86 -6.79 -0.40 9.15
N ALA A 87 -7.77 -0.20 8.28
CA ALA A 87 -9.03 -0.93 8.30
C ALA A 87 -8.87 -2.43 8.06
N SER A 88 -7.84 -2.86 7.31
CA SER A 88 -7.57 -4.28 7.08
C SER A 88 -7.32 -5.06 8.38
N ASN A 89 -6.82 -4.40 9.44
CA ASN A 89 -6.60 -5.04 10.73
C ASN A 89 -7.93 -5.45 11.40
N TYR A 90 -9.03 -4.72 11.18
CA TYR A 90 -10.33 -5.07 11.72
C TYR A 90 -10.92 -6.36 11.12
N LEU A 91 -10.40 -6.81 9.97
CA LEU A 91 -10.80 -8.08 9.37
C LEU A 91 -10.23 -9.26 10.13
N GLU A 92 -8.99 -9.15 10.61
CA GLU A 92 -8.28 -10.19 11.35
C GLU A 92 -8.52 -10.10 12.86
N TYR A 93 -8.44 -8.89 13.41
CA TYR A 93 -8.55 -8.63 14.85
C TYR A 93 -9.88 -7.98 15.18
N LYS A 94 -10.89 -8.79 15.42
CA LYS A 94 -12.27 -8.33 15.67
C LYS A 94 -12.43 -7.53 16.97
N GLU A 95 -11.52 -7.74 17.92
CA GLU A 95 -11.44 -7.04 19.21
C GLU A 95 -10.70 -5.71 19.15
N LEU A 96 -10.07 -5.38 17.99
CA LEU A 96 -9.35 -4.11 17.84
C LEU A 96 -10.34 -2.96 17.70
N GLU A 97 -10.31 -2.05 18.66
CA GLU A 97 -11.16 -0.86 18.70
C GLU A 97 -10.31 0.41 18.87
N PRO A 98 -10.70 1.54 18.26
CA PRO A 98 -10.10 2.83 18.58
C PRO A 98 -10.32 3.24 20.06
N PRO A 99 -9.44 4.06 20.67
CA PRO A 99 -8.28 4.69 20.04
C PRO A 99 -7.01 3.83 20.11
N PHE A 100 -6.16 3.94 19.09
CA PHE A 100 -4.83 3.30 19.08
C PHE A 100 -3.83 4.06 18.18
N ILE A 101 -2.56 3.65 18.25
CA ILE A 101 -1.51 4.12 17.35
C ILE A 101 -1.16 3.01 16.37
N GLY A 102 -1.28 3.30 15.07
CA GLY A 102 -0.87 2.42 13.99
C GLY A 102 0.47 2.83 13.40
N LEU A 103 1.33 1.86 13.12
CA LEU A 103 2.53 2.03 12.31
C LEU A 103 2.30 1.36 10.95
N VAL A 104 2.19 2.17 9.90
CA VAL A 104 2.10 1.68 8.53
C VAL A 104 3.47 1.69 7.90
N VAL A 105 3.96 0.52 7.48
CA VAL A 105 5.27 0.34 6.85
C VAL A 105 5.08 -0.42 5.54
N SER A 106 5.41 0.23 4.43
CA SER A 106 5.26 -0.35 3.09
C SER A 106 6.39 0.08 2.16
N GLY A 107 6.29 -0.31 0.88
CA GLY A 107 7.22 0.13 -0.16
C GLY A 107 7.12 1.61 -0.51
N GLY A 108 5.96 2.24 -0.31
CA GLY A 108 5.72 3.63 -0.68
C GLY A 108 5.42 4.56 0.49
N HIS A 109 5.12 4.02 1.67
CA HIS A 109 4.70 4.80 2.82
C HIS A 109 5.29 4.25 4.12
N THR A 110 5.71 5.14 5.00
CA THR A 110 6.08 4.81 6.37
C THR A 110 5.57 5.93 7.27
N ASN A 111 4.50 5.64 8.02
CA ASN A 111 3.76 6.65 8.79
C ASN A 111 3.38 6.12 10.17
N ILE A 112 3.42 7.01 11.15
CA ILE A 112 2.82 6.83 12.47
C ILE A 112 1.47 7.52 12.44
N ILE A 113 0.40 6.76 12.68
CA ILE A 113 -0.98 7.24 12.57
C ILE A 113 -1.69 7.05 13.90
N LYS A 114 -2.29 8.13 14.42
CA LYS A 114 -3.25 8.06 15.51
C LYS A 114 -4.63 7.78 14.93
N VAL A 115 -5.29 6.78 15.45
CA VAL A 115 -6.66 6.42 15.13
C VAL A 115 -7.51 6.76 16.34
N ASP A 116 -8.30 7.81 16.25
CA ASP A 116 -9.17 8.27 17.34
C ASP A 116 -10.55 7.61 17.26
N ASP A 117 -11.03 7.31 16.03
CA ASP A 117 -12.26 6.60 15.73
C ASP A 117 -12.10 5.86 14.40
N TYR A 118 -13.01 4.97 14.04
CA TYR A 118 -12.99 4.17 12.79
C TYR A 118 -12.82 5.02 11.52
N ASN A 119 -13.32 6.26 11.52
CA ASN A 119 -13.19 7.20 10.42
C ASN A 119 -12.29 8.41 10.72
N GLU A 120 -11.66 8.45 11.89
CA GLU A 120 -10.84 9.58 12.32
C GLU A 120 -9.39 9.15 12.53
N CYS A 121 -8.57 9.41 11.50
CA CYS A 121 -7.15 9.08 11.47
C CYS A 121 -6.31 10.34 11.27
N LYS A 122 -5.27 10.50 12.09
CA LYS A 122 -4.32 11.61 12.02
C LYS A 122 -2.90 11.10 11.90
N ILE A 123 -2.17 11.57 10.89
CA ILE A 123 -0.74 11.31 10.77
C ILE A 123 -0.01 12.11 11.86
N LEU A 124 0.70 11.43 12.73
CA LEU A 124 1.55 12.03 13.76
C LEU A 124 2.96 12.28 13.26
N GLY A 125 3.48 11.33 12.46
CA GLY A 125 4.80 11.42 11.87
C GLY A 125 4.88 10.58 10.61
N ALA A 126 5.76 11.01 9.70
CA ALA A 126 6.01 10.34 8.43
C ALA A 126 7.51 10.37 8.12
N THR A 127 7.94 9.47 7.24
CA THR A 127 9.30 9.58 6.70
C THR A 127 9.42 10.84 5.85
N ARG A 128 10.56 11.54 5.97
CA ARG A 128 10.87 12.73 5.15
C ARG A 128 11.65 12.40 3.88
N ASP A 129 12.02 11.16 3.73
CA ASP A 129 12.75 10.65 2.58
C ASP A 129 12.14 9.32 2.10
N ASP A 130 12.94 8.27 2.00
CA ASP A 130 12.47 6.98 1.51
C ASP A 130 11.51 6.30 2.51
N ALA A 131 10.49 5.65 1.99
CA ALA A 131 9.76 4.66 2.76
C ALA A 131 10.66 3.47 3.11
N ALA A 132 10.41 2.79 4.22
CA ALA A 132 11.26 1.69 4.68
C ALA A 132 11.43 0.59 3.63
N GLY A 133 10.36 0.22 2.91
CA GLY A 133 10.45 -0.78 1.83
C GLY A 133 11.28 -0.29 0.64
N GLU A 134 11.17 1.00 0.28
CA GLU A 134 11.99 1.61 -0.77
C GLU A 134 13.47 1.63 -0.37
N ALA A 135 13.78 1.99 0.87
CA ALA A 135 15.14 1.94 1.41
C ALA A 135 15.71 0.50 1.34
N MET A 136 14.92 -0.51 1.70
CA MET A 136 15.30 -1.91 1.57
C MET A 136 15.53 -2.31 0.11
N ASP A 137 14.72 -1.86 -0.84
CA ASP A 137 14.92 -2.13 -2.26
C ASP A 137 16.23 -1.52 -2.78
N LYS A 138 16.55 -0.28 -2.34
CA LYS A 138 17.82 0.39 -2.69
C LYS A 138 19.02 -0.35 -2.12
N VAL A 139 18.98 -0.71 -0.84
CA VAL A 139 20.06 -1.48 -0.18
C VAL A 139 20.24 -2.84 -0.85
N ALA A 140 19.16 -3.59 -1.07
CA ALA A 140 19.20 -4.89 -1.72
C ALA A 140 19.86 -4.84 -3.10
N ARG A 141 19.60 -3.78 -3.85
CA ARG A 141 20.22 -3.56 -5.16
C ARG A 141 21.73 -3.35 -5.04
N VAL A 142 22.16 -2.53 -4.07
CA VAL A 142 23.59 -2.24 -3.85
C VAL A 142 24.36 -3.48 -3.42
N VAL A 143 23.79 -4.31 -2.54
CA VAL A 143 24.42 -5.54 -2.06
C VAL A 143 24.19 -6.76 -2.97
N GLY A 144 23.57 -6.57 -4.14
CA GLY A 144 23.40 -7.62 -5.16
C GLY A 144 22.27 -8.62 -4.89
N LEU A 145 21.38 -8.38 -3.94
CA LEU A 145 20.23 -9.25 -3.67
C LEU A 145 19.09 -9.10 -4.68
N GLY A 146 19.03 -7.96 -5.40
CA GLY A 146 18.04 -7.68 -6.43
C GLY A 146 16.67 -7.27 -5.87
N TYR A 147 15.61 -7.33 -6.71
CA TYR A 147 14.25 -6.87 -6.43
C TYR A 147 13.25 -8.05 -6.33
N PRO A 148 12.19 -8.01 -5.49
CA PRO A 148 11.97 -7.04 -4.42
C PRO A 148 12.96 -7.21 -3.26
N GLY A 149 13.43 -6.09 -2.68
CA GLY A 149 14.51 -6.10 -1.71
C GLY A 149 14.11 -6.52 -0.31
N GLY A 150 12.97 -6.05 0.18
CA GLY A 150 12.51 -6.33 1.54
C GLY A 150 12.52 -7.82 1.91
N PRO A 151 11.81 -8.69 1.18
CA PRO A 151 11.79 -10.13 1.47
C PRO A 151 13.16 -10.82 1.37
N LYS A 152 14.04 -10.35 0.47
CA LYS A 152 15.37 -10.91 0.29
C LYS A 152 16.31 -10.50 1.40
N ILE A 153 16.23 -9.25 1.86
CA ILE A 153 16.98 -8.78 3.03
C ILE A 153 16.51 -9.51 4.28
N ASP A 154 15.19 -9.64 4.50
CA ASP A 154 14.65 -10.37 5.65
C ASP A 154 15.16 -11.82 5.70
N LYS A 155 15.14 -12.50 4.55
CA LYS A 155 15.67 -13.87 4.44
C LYS A 155 17.15 -13.94 4.79
N ALA A 156 17.97 -13.03 4.24
CA ALA A 156 19.41 -12.99 4.51
C ALA A 156 19.70 -12.63 5.98
N ALA A 157 18.91 -11.73 6.56
CA ALA A 157 19.07 -11.29 7.94
C ALA A 157 18.85 -12.42 8.97
N ARG A 158 18.08 -13.45 8.65
CA ARG A 158 17.87 -14.61 9.55
C ARG A 158 19.15 -15.43 9.79
N GLU A 159 20.08 -15.39 8.85
CA GLU A 159 21.39 -16.07 8.94
C GLU A 159 22.51 -15.10 9.37
N GLY A 160 22.20 -13.81 9.53
CA GLY A 160 23.14 -12.78 9.88
C GLY A 160 23.34 -12.60 11.38
N ASP A 161 24.46 -11.98 11.75
CA ASP A 161 24.71 -11.52 13.10
C ASP A 161 24.14 -10.09 13.27
N ARG A 162 23.06 -9.97 14.05
CA ARG A 162 22.37 -8.69 14.29
C ARG A 162 23.20 -7.66 15.05
N ASP A 163 24.26 -8.08 15.72
CA ASP A 163 25.13 -7.23 16.53
C ASP A 163 26.45 -6.90 15.84
N ALA A 164 26.72 -7.45 14.67
CA ALA A 164 27.96 -7.24 13.90
C ALA A 164 28.21 -5.76 13.58
N ILE A 165 27.14 -4.98 13.29
CA ILE A 165 27.25 -3.55 13.00
C ILE A 165 26.21 -2.78 13.81
N LYS A 166 26.66 -1.83 14.60
CA LYS A 166 25.78 -0.95 15.37
C LYS A 166 25.44 0.30 14.57
N PHE A 167 24.26 0.31 13.98
CA PHE A 167 23.72 1.51 13.31
C PHE A 167 23.25 2.54 14.35
N LYS A 168 23.58 3.81 14.13
CA LYS A 168 23.06 4.90 14.94
C LYS A 168 21.58 5.11 14.60
N ARG A 169 20.75 5.26 15.63
CA ARG A 169 19.37 5.73 15.45
C ARG A 169 19.39 7.24 15.21
N VAL A 170 18.76 7.67 14.15
CA VAL A 170 18.65 9.09 13.80
C VAL A 170 17.36 9.64 14.40
N TYR A 171 17.46 10.83 15.01
CA TYR A 171 16.33 11.59 15.51
C TYR A 171 16.35 12.97 14.86
N LEU A 172 15.19 13.43 14.39
CA LEU A 172 15.02 14.80 13.94
C LEU A 172 14.75 15.68 15.15
N ASN A 173 15.65 16.64 15.40
CA ASN A 173 15.60 17.49 16.61
C ASN A 173 14.67 18.71 16.40
N ASP A 174 13.52 18.54 15.81
CA ASP A 174 12.56 19.60 15.49
C ASP A 174 11.24 19.50 16.29
N GLY A 175 11.17 18.55 17.21
CA GLY A 175 9.98 18.32 18.03
C GLY A 175 8.85 17.59 17.34
N SER A 176 9.04 17.16 16.08
CA SER A 176 8.06 16.31 15.34
C SER A 176 8.26 14.83 15.67
N TYR A 177 7.29 14.02 15.27
CA TYR A 177 7.39 12.56 15.23
C TYR A 177 7.85 12.04 13.86
N ASP A 178 8.26 12.95 12.97
CA ASP A 178 8.83 12.56 11.68
C ASP A 178 10.19 11.89 11.85
N PHE A 179 10.58 11.13 10.85
CA PHE A 179 11.84 10.38 10.84
C PHE A 179 12.40 10.29 9.41
N SER A 180 13.63 9.79 9.31
CA SER A 180 14.38 9.63 8.07
C SER A 180 15.14 8.29 8.09
#